data_2d783840929517d8660d9f3aec5589d1
#
_entry.id   2d783840929517d8660d9f3aec5589d1
#
_cell.length_a   1.000
_cell.length_b   1.000
_cell.length_c   1.000
_cell.angle_alpha   90.00
_cell.angle_beta   90.00
_cell.angle_gamma   90.00
#
_symmetry.space_group_name_H-M   'P 1'
#
loop_
_entity.id
_entity.type
_entity.pdbx_description
1 polymer ?
#
loop_
_entity_poly.entity_id
_entity_poly.type
_entity_poly.pdbx_seq_one_letter_code
_entity_poly.pdbx_strand_id
1 'polypeptide(L)'
;MNLVHPYMRPLKDKTYKAILDAARGEFLLHGYKNASMRTIARRAGVGTSNLYNYFEGKDSIFRAIVTPVRNRLFSFIAEQHSKEHVSCSRIAPFGHDMEVVEKYIDLVWTCREEIWLLLYGADGSSESGFRDALTDHITRISHEYQKLEISYFHRTKSVSPFFIHIMAAWMVSVLGEIVTHRLDRPGIREFFREFFQFEYAGWLALTEPTEQRRA
;
A
#
# COMPACT_ATOMS: atom_id res chain seq x y z
N MET A 1 4.13 -18.17 -39.47
CA MET A 1 5.24 -18.50 -38.56
C MET A 1 6.06 -17.23 -38.41
N ASN A 2 5.72 -16.37 -37.39
CA ASN A 2 6.38 -15.07 -37.21
C ASN A 2 7.69 -15.29 -36.44
N LEU A 3 8.80 -15.24 -37.16
CA LEU A 3 10.14 -15.24 -36.62
C LEU A 3 10.38 -13.88 -35.90
N VAL A 4 10.13 -13.83 -34.60
CA VAL A 4 10.54 -12.69 -33.77
C VAL A 4 12.06 -12.73 -33.64
N HIS A 5 12.73 -11.78 -34.28
CA HIS A 5 14.19 -11.66 -34.28
C HIS A 5 14.71 -11.51 -32.84
N PRO A 6 15.67 -12.31 -32.34
CA PRO A 6 16.15 -12.29 -30.95
C PRO A 6 16.66 -10.92 -30.46
N TYR A 7 17.05 -10.03 -31.35
CA TYR A 7 17.47 -8.64 -31.05
C TYR A 7 16.30 -7.66 -30.82
N MET A 8 15.06 -8.02 -31.19
CA MET A 8 13.90 -7.13 -31.00
C MET A 8 13.34 -7.14 -29.56
N ARG A 9 13.52 -8.23 -28.80
CA ARG A 9 13.08 -8.34 -27.40
C ARG A 9 13.78 -7.34 -26.48
N PRO A 10 15.13 -7.27 -26.43
CA PRO A 10 15.84 -6.33 -25.56
C PRO A 10 15.56 -4.85 -25.89
N LEU A 11 15.35 -4.53 -27.17
CA LEU A 11 15.03 -3.15 -27.58
C LEU A 11 13.62 -2.76 -27.18
N LYS A 12 12.67 -3.70 -27.30
CA LYS A 12 11.27 -3.51 -26.88
C LYS A 12 11.16 -3.34 -25.37
N ASP A 13 11.91 -4.11 -24.59
CA ASP A 13 11.98 -4.01 -23.14
C ASP A 13 12.61 -2.69 -22.68
N LYS A 14 13.66 -2.22 -23.37
CA LYS A 14 14.30 -0.92 -23.09
C LYS A 14 13.35 0.25 -23.34
N THR A 15 12.63 0.22 -24.46
CA THR A 15 11.65 1.26 -24.79
C THR A 15 10.46 1.24 -23.83
N TYR A 16 9.95 0.07 -23.49
CA TYR A 16 8.89 -0.11 -22.50
C TYR A 16 9.26 0.52 -21.15
N LYS A 17 10.46 0.21 -20.64
CA LYS A 17 10.97 0.79 -19.41
C LYS A 17 11.11 2.32 -19.49
N ALA A 18 11.65 2.84 -20.59
CA ALA A 18 11.80 4.29 -20.80
C ALA A 18 10.44 5.01 -20.78
N ILE A 19 9.38 4.38 -21.33
CA ILE A 19 8.02 4.92 -21.27
C ILE A 19 7.50 4.95 -19.83
N LEU A 20 7.67 3.87 -19.06
CA LEU A 20 7.25 3.81 -17.66
C LEU A 20 7.98 4.85 -16.80
N ASP A 21 9.31 5.00 -16.97
CA ASP A 21 10.11 5.97 -16.21
C ASP A 21 9.69 7.41 -16.54
N ALA A 22 9.47 7.73 -17.83
CA ALA A 22 8.99 9.03 -18.27
C ALA A 22 7.56 9.33 -17.74
N ALA A 23 6.69 8.32 -17.77
CA ALA A 23 5.32 8.43 -17.30
C ALA A 23 5.24 8.61 -15.77
N ARG A 24 6.05 7.85 -15.02
CA ARG A 24 6.17 8.02 -13.56
C ARG A 24 6.51 9.46 -13.22
N GLY A 25 7.55 10.04 -13.83
CA GLY A 25 7.93 11.43 -13.60
C GLY A 25 6.84 12.43 -13.98
N GLU A 26 6.08 12.17 -15.05
CA GLU A 26 4.97 13.04 -15.46
C GLU A 26 3.79 12.96 -14.49
N PHE A 27 3.43 11.75 -14.04
CA PHE A 27 2.36 11.55 -13.06
C PHE A 27 2.70 12.14 -11.69
N LEU A 28 3.95 12.01 -11.23
CA LEU A 28 4.40 12.60 -9.96
C LEU A 28 4.34 14.14 -9.97
N LEU A 29 4.62 14.76 -11.11
CA LEU A 29 4.60 16.22 -11.23
C LEU A 29 3.18 16.81 -11.38
N HIS A 30 2.28 16.12 -12.09
CA HIS A 30 1.01 16.70 -12.54
C HIS A 30 -0.23 15.93 -12.07
N GLY A 31 -0.05 14.77 -11.42
CA GLY A 31 -1.11 13.79 -11.18
C GLY A 31 -1.57 13.13 -12.48
N TYR A 32 -2.36 12.07 -12.36
CA TYR A 32 -2.89 11.38 -13.54
C TYR A 32 -3.72 12.31 -14.44
N LYS A 33 -4.64 13.10 -13.86
CA LYS A 33 -5.59 13.93 -14.60
C LYS A 33 -4.91 14.88 -15.59
N ASN A 34 -3.87 15.57 -15.13
CA ASN A 34 -3.19 16.62 -15.89
C ASN A 34 -1.96 16.12 -16.66
N ALA A 35 -1.57 14.85 -16.48
CA ALA A 35 -0.43 14.27 -17.18
C ALA A 35 -0.69 14.14 -18.69
N SER A 36 0.34 14.45 -19.50
CA SER A 36 0.27 14.53 -20.95
C SER A 36 0.97 13.35 -21.63
N MET A 37 0.22 12.56 -22.42
CA MET A 37 0.76 11.46 -23.24
C MET A 37 1.84 11.97 -24.23
N ARG A 38 1.70 13.18 -24.75
CA ARG A 38 2.68 13.79 -25.65
C ARG A 38 3.98 14.10 -24.90
N THR A 39 3.90 14.59 -23.66
CA THR A 39 5.07 14.85 -22.83
C THR A 39 5.77 13.53 -22.46
N ILE A 40 5.00 12.50 -22.11
CA ILE A 40 5.52 11.15 -21.79
C ILE A 40 6.29 10.61 -23.01
N ALA A 41 5.71 10.60 -24.20
CA ALA A 41 6.34 10.13 -25.42
C ALA A 41 7.66 10.88 -25.72
N ARG A 42 7.63 12.22 -25.63
CA ARG A 42 8.84 13.05 -25.84
C ARG A 42 9.94 12.73 -24.83
N ARG A 43 9.62 12.59 -23.53
CA ARG A 43 10.60 12.26 -22.47
C ARG A 43 11.15 10.84 -22.62
N ALA A 44 10.33 9.91 -23.09
CA ALA A 44 10.75 8.54 -23.38
C ALA A 44 11.58 8.41 -24.67
N GLY A 45 11.74 9.48 -25.45
CA GLY A 45 12.45 9.46 -26.73
C GLY A 45 11.72 8.68 -27.82
N VAL A 46 10.37 8.59 -27.75
CA VAL A 46 9.54 7.86 -28.73
C VAL A 46 8.51 8.79 -29.38
N GLY A 47 8.07 8.46 -30.58
CA GLY A 47 6.92 9.10 -31.19
C GLY A 47 5.62 8.75 -30.47
N THR A 48 4.67 9.69 -30.41
CA THR A 48 3.38 9.46 -29.76
C THR A 48 2.65 8.25 -30.34
N SER A 49 2.69 8.04 -31.65
CA SER A 49 2.11 6.86 -32.31
C SER A 49 2.78 5.57 -31.85
N ASN A 50 4.10 5.60 -31.65
CA ASN A 50 4.84 4.43 -31.19
C ASN A 50 4.52 4.09 -29.72
N LEU A 51 4.19 5.07 -28.90
CA LEU A 51 3.76 4.85 -27.51
C LEU A 51 2.49 3.98 -27.47
N TYR A 52 1.53 4.21 -28.38
CA TYR A 52 0.31 3.40 -28.48
C TYR A 52 0.54 1.95 -28.95
N ASN A 53 1.72 1.60 -29.47
CA ASN A 53 2.09 0.22 -29.72
C ASN A 53 2.44 -0.56 -28.45
N TYR A 54 2.69 0.14 -27.34
CA TYR A 54 3.03 -0.44 -26.04
C TYR A 54 1.87 -0.39 -25.06
N PHE A 55 1.04 0.66 -25.13
CA PHE A 55 -0.02 0.92 -24.16
C PHE A 55 -1.27 1.44 -24.87
N GLU A 56 -2.42 0.91 -24.50
CA GLU A 56 -3.71 1.32 -25.04
C GLU A 56 -4.09 2.77 -24.75
N GLY A 57 -3.52 3.36 -23.69
CA GLY A 57 -3.78 4.72 -23.28
C GLY A 57 -3.10 5.09 -21.97
N LYS A 58 -3.41 6.28 -21.46
CA LYS A 58 -2.84 6.84 -20.23
C LYS A 58 -3.09 5.93 -19.03
N ASP A 59 -4.30 5.35 -18.93
CA ASP A 59 -4.68 4.50 -17.81
C ASP A 59 -3.92 3.17 -17.79
N SER A 60 -3.66 2.56 -18.94
CA SER A 60 -2.86 1.34 -19.00
C SER A 60 -1.40 1.55 -18.58
N ILE A 61 -0.82 2.74 -18.86
CA ILE A 61 0.51 3.12 -18.36
C ILE A 61 0.46 3.32 -16.83
N PHE A 62 -0.55 4.05 -16.35
CA PHE A 62 -0.69 4.33 -14.92
C PHE A 62 -0.82 3.03 -14.13
N ARG A 63 -1.71 2.14 -14.55
CA ARG A 63 -1.87 0.80 -13.95
C ARG A 63 -0.59 -0.03 -13.99
N ALA A 64 0.16 0.01 -15.08
CA ALA A 64 1.44 -0.71 -15.17
C ALA A 64 2.45 -0.24 -14.12
N ILE A 65 2.39 1.04 -13.72
CA ILE A 65 3.24 1.62 -12.67
C ILE A 65 2.73 1.23 -11.27
N VAL A 66 1.43 1.41 -11.00
CA VAL A 66 0.91 1.36 -9.62
C VAL A 66 0.37 -0.01 -9.20
N THR A 67 -0.08 -0.87 -10.13
CA THR A 67 -0.68 -2.18 -9.80
C THR A 67 0.27 -3.10 -9.03
N PRO A 68 1.57 -3.20 -9.35
CA PRO A 68 2.50 -4.03 -8.55
C PRO A 68 2.54 -3.61 -7.08
N VAL A 69 2.56 -2.31 -6.82
CA VAL A 69 2.60 -1.76 -5.45
C VAL A 69 1.25 -1.92 -4.75
N ARG A 70 0.16 -1.64 -5.45
CA ARG A 70 -1.19 -1.91 -4.97
C ARG A 70 -1.31 -3.36 -4.47
N ASN A 71 -0.94 -4.32 -5.29
CA ASN A 71 -1.02 -5.73 -4.94
C ASN A 71 -0.12 -6.09 -3.75
N ARG A 72 1.09 -5.54 -3.67
CA ARG A 72 1.99 -5.73 -2.51
C ARG A 72 1.38 -5.18 -1.22
N LEU A 73 0.75 -4.01 -1.25
CA LEU A 73 0.05 -3.44 -0.09
C LEU A 73 -1.08 -4.36 0.39
N PHE A 74 -1.95 -4.79 -0.52
CA PHE A 74 -3.06 -5.67 -0.18
C PHE A 74 -2.58 -7.02 0.37
N SER A 75 -1.56 -7.62 -0.26
CA SER A 75 -0.98 -8.89 0.20
C SER A 75 -0.33 -8.76 1.58
N PHE A 76 0.44 -7.69 1.80
CA PHE A 76 1.07 -7.42 3.09
C PHE A 76 0.03 -7.28 4.21
N ILE A 77 -1.02 -6.49 3.97
CA ILE A 77 -2.09 -6.28 4.96
C ILE A 77 -2.84 -7.59 5.25
N ALA A 78 -3.14 -8.39 4.22
CA ALA A 78 -3.80 -9.69 4.38
C ALA A 78 -2.94 -10.68 5.19
N GLU A 79 -1.63 -10.70 4.98
CA GLU A 79 -0.69 -11.54 5.73
C GLU A 79 -0.71 -11.19 7.22
N GLN A 80 -0.74 -9.90 7.59
CA GLN A 80 -0.78 -9.44 8.98
C GLN A 80 -2.10 -9.78 9.69
N HIS A 81 -3.15 -10.06 8.94
CA HIS A 81 -4.47 -10.44 9.48
C HIS A 81 -4.77 -11.94 9.27
N SER A 82 -3.76 -12.76 9.10
CA SER A 82 -3.90 -14.22 8.91
C SER A 82 -4.12 -14.96 10.22
N LYS A 83 -4.60 -16.20 10.13
CA LYS A 83 -4.79 -17.09 11.30
C LYS A 83 -3.46 -17.42 11.97
N GLU A 84 -2.41 -17.55 11.20
CA GLU A 84 -1.06 -17.80 11.69
C GLU A 84 -0.60 -16.64 12.57
N HIS A 85 -0.92 -15.43 12.19
CA HIS A 85 -0.57 -14.22 12.94
C HIS A 85 -1.31 -14.14 14.29
N VAL A 86 -2.58 -14.54 14.36
CA VAL A 86 -3.33 -14.59 15.62
C VAL A 86 -2.64 -15.50 16.64
N SER A 87 -2.12 -16.65 16.21
CA SER A 87 -1.44 -17.58 17.11
C SER A 87 -0.12 -17.01 17.68
N CYS A 88 0.54 -16.14 16.93
CA CYS A 88 1.80 -15.49 17.33
C CYS A 88 1.57 -14.20 18.12
N SER A 89 0.42 -13.54 17.99
CA SER A 89 0.15 -12.21 18.55
C SER A 89 0.15 -12.16 20.10
N ARG A 90 0.02 -13.30 20.77
CA ARG A 90 0.14 -13.40 22.23
C ARG A 90 1.59 -13.35 22.70
N ILE A 91 2.53 -13.78 21.86
CA ILE A 91 3.97 -13.86 22.17
C ILE A 91 4.67 -12.56 21.76
N ALA A 92 4.22 -11.99 20.64
CA ALA A 92 4.71 -10.72 20.12
C ALA A 92 3.50 -9.86 19.68
N PRO A 93 3.02 -8.97 20.55
CA PRO A 93 1.94 -8.05 20.20
C PRO A 93 2.27 -7.28 18.92
N PHE A 94 1.25 -6.93 18.15
CA PHE A 94 1.38 -6.16 16.92
C PHE A 94 2.34 -4.99 17.12
N GLY A 95 3.42 -4.93 16.34
CA GLY A 95 4.48 -3.93 16.47
C GLY A 95 5.69 -4.33 17.33
N HIS A 96 5.67 -5.47 18.01
CA HIS A 96 6.86 -6.03 18.68
C HIS A 96 7.61 -7.00 17.76
N ASP A 97 6.99 -7.46 16.67
CA ASP A 97 7.70 -8.20 15.63
C ASP A 97 8.46 -7.20 14.73
N MET A 98 9.70 -6.94 15.11
CA MET A 98 10.60 -6.04 14.38
C MET A 98 10.79 -6.48 12.92
N GLU A 99 10.60 -7.76 12.58
CA GLU A 99 10.69 -8.25 11.21
C GLU A 99 9.51 -7.71 10.37
N VAL A 100 8.30 -7.71 10.93
CA VAL A 100 7.11 -7.14 10.29
C VAL A 100 7.27 -5.63 10.08
N VAL A 101 7.77 -4.93 11.11
CA VAL A 101 8.03 -3.48 11.02
C VAL A 101 9.03 -3.17 9.91
N GLU A 102 10.14 -3.91 9.84
CA GLU A 102 11.14 -3.71 8.78
C GLU A 102 10.59 -4.03 7.38
N LYS A 103 9.77 -5.08 7.21
CA LYS A 103 9.07 -5.37 5.94
C LYS A 103 8.16 -4.21 5.52
N TYR A 104 7.45 -3.60 6.48
CA TYR A 104 6.60 -2.45 6.21
C TYR A 104 7.43 -1.22 5.82
N ILE A 105 8.51 -0.93 6.56
CA ILE A 105 9.45 0.15 6.25
C ILE A 105 10.02 -0.04 4.85
N ASP A 106 10.46 -1.24 4.51
CA ASP A 106 10.99 -1.56 3.18
C ASP A 106 9.95 -1.34 2.08
N LEU A 107 8.71 -1.76 2.29
CA LEU A 107 7.63 -1.56 1.33
C LEU A 107 7.37 -0.07 1.11
N VAL A 108 7.20 0.70 2.19
CA VAL A 108 6.90 2.14 2.12
C VAL A 108 8.08 2.91 1.53
N TRP A 109 9.30 2.55 1.92
CA TRP A 109 10.52 3.21 1.42
C TRP A 109 10.72 2.98 -0.07
N THR A 110 10.61 1.73 -0.51
CA THR A 110 10.89 1.37 -1.91
C THR A 110 9.78 1.76 -2.87
N CYS A 111 8.54 1.87 -2.39
CA CYS A 111 7.36 2.13 -3.22
C CYS A 111 6.70 3.49 -2.91
N ARG A 112 7.44 4.40 -2.27
CA ARG A 112 6.91 5.69 -1.80
C ARG A 112 6.17 6.48 -2.88
N GLU A 113 6.76 6.56 -4.07
CA GLU A 113 6.21 7.33 -5.18
C GLU A 113 4.90 6.73 -5.70
N GLU A 114 4.87 5.41 -5.87
CA GLU A 114 3.67 4.69 -6.32
C GLU A 114 2.56 4.72 -5.27
N ILE A 115 2.91 4.66 -3.98
CA ILE A 115 1.95 4.81 -2.88
C ILE A 115 1.36 6.23 -2.91
N TRP A 116 2.20 7.25 -3.10
CA TRP A 116 1.74 8.62 -3.24
C TRP A 116 0.82 8.80 -4.45
N LEU A 117 1.18 8.20 -5.61
CA LEU A 117 0.33 8.20 -6.81
C LEU A 117 -1.04 7.56 -6.55
N LEU A 118 -1.07 6.43 -5.86
CA LEU A 118 -2.33 5.73 -5.53
C LEU A 118 -3.21 6.55 -4.58
N LEU A 119 -2.61 7.21 -3.57
CA LEU A 119 -3.36 7.92 -2.54
C LEU A 119 -3.79 9.34 -2.97
N TYR A 120 -2.98 10.02 -3.80
CA TYR A 120 -3.15 11.45 -4.09
C TYR A 120 -3.06 11.81 -5.57
N GLY A 121 -2.39 11.00 -6.36
CA GLY A 121 -2.14 11.28 -7.78
C GLY A 121 -3.10 10.62 -8.76
N ALA A 122 -4.05 9.81 -8.30
CA ALA A 122 -4.88 8.93 -9.14
C ALA A 122 -6.16 9.57 -9.70
N ASP A 123 -6.47 10.83 -9.37
CA ASP A 123 -7.73 11.48 -9.79
C ASP A 123 -7.98 11.36 -11.29
N GLY A 124 -9.15 10.84 -11.66
CA GLY A 124 -9.58 10.62 -13.05
C GLY A 124 -9.03 9.33 -13.70
N SER A 125 -8.26 8.50 -12.99
CA SER A 125 -7.85 7.16 -13.43
C SER A 125 -8.81 6.07 -12.98
N SER A 126 -8.58 4.83 -13.42
CA SER A 126 -9.29 3.66 -12.90
C SER A 126 -8.98 3.37 -11.42
N GLU A 127 -7.92 3.94 -10.85
CA GLU A 127 -7.52 3.81 -9.45
C GLU A 127 -7.96 5.02 -8.58
N SER A 128 -8.81 5.92 -9.07
CA SER A 128 -9.22 7.14 -8.35
C SER A 128 -9.90 6.88 -7.00
N GLY A 129 -10.51 5.70 -6.81
CA GLY A 129 -11.12 5.25 -5.55
C GLY A 129 -10.18 4.43 -4.64
N PHE A 130 -8.88 4.39 -4.92
CA PHE A 130 -7.95 3.49 -4.21
C PHE A 130 -7.93 3.72 -2.70
N ARG A 131 -7.98 4.97 -2.23
CA ARG A 131 -7.95 5.32 -0.80
C ARG A 131 -9.14 4.69 -0.06
N ASP A 132 -10.34 4.82 -0.61
CA ASP A 132 -11.55 4.26 -0.02
C ASP A 132 -11.54 2.73 -0.10
N ALA A 133 -11.14 2.18 -1.26
CA ALA A 133 -11.00 0.74 -1.44
C ALA A 133 -9.99 0.11 -0.47
N LEU A 134 -8.89 0.79 -0.16
CA LEU A 134 -7.91 0.33 0.83
C LEU A 134 -8.49 0.39 2.24
N THR A 135 -9.18 1.48 2.60
CA THR A 135 -9.85 1.63 3.90
C THR A 135 -10.90 0.54 4.11
N ASP A 136 -11.75 0.29 3.11
CA ASP A 136 -12.78 -0.75 3.17
C ASP A 136 -12.17 -2.16 3.28
N HIS A 137 -11.08 -2.40 2.55
CA HIS A 137 -10.36 -3.66 2.63
C HIS A 137 -9.81 -3.90 4.03
N ILE A 138 -9.09 -2.93 4.61
CA ILE A 138 -8.56 -3.02 5.98
C ILE A 138 -9.70 -3.22 6.97
N THR A 139 -10.77 -2.44 6.86
CA THR A 139 -11.96 -2.57 7.72
C THR A 139 -12.50 -3.99 7.72
N ARG A 140 -12.71 -4.56 6.54
CA ARG A 140 -13.26 -5.91 6.38
C ARG A 140 -12.36 -6.97 6.99
N ILE A 141 -11.07 -6.96 6.67
CA ILE A 141 -10.14 -7.98 7.18
C ILE A 141 -9.91 -7.83 8.69
N SER A 142 -9.86 -6.61 9.23
CA SER A 142 -9.74 -6.37 10.67
C SER A 142 -10.97 -6.88 11.43
N HIS A 143 -12.14 -6.76 10.84
CA HIS A 143 -13.37 -7.38 11.39
C HIS A 143 -13.27 -8.90 11.50
N GLU A 144 -12.80 -9.57 10.44
CA GLU A 144 -12.61 -11.02 10.46
C GLU A 144 -11.50 -11.42 11.46
N TYR A 145 -10.42 -10.64 11.52
CA TYR A 145 -9.34 -10.85 12.47
C TYR A 145 -9.80 -10.72 13.93
N GLN A 146 -10.63 -9.72 14.25
CA GLN A 146 -11.20 -9.57 15.58
C GLN A 146 -12.03 -10.81 16.00
N LYS A 147 -12.81 -11.40 15.10
CA LYS A 147 -13.56 -12.63 15.38
C LYS A 147 -12.61 -13.80 15.71
N LEU A 148 -11.49 -13.91 14.98
CA LEU A 148 -10.47 -14.91 15.26
C LEU A 148 -9.81 -14.67 16.62
N GLU A 149 -9.45 -13.43 16.98
CA GLU A 149 -8.89 -13.09 18.29
C GLU A 149 -9.85 -13.42 19.43
N ILE A 150 -11.12 -13.06 19.29
CA ILE A 150 -12.17 -13.37 20.28
C ILE A 150 -12.25 -14.89 20.50
N SER A 151 -12.31 -15.66 19.43
CA SER A 151 -12.36 -17.13 19.50
C SER A 151 -11.10 -17.73 20.09
N TYR A 152 -9.92 -17.28 19.67
CA TYR A 152 -8.64 -17.84 20.07
C TYR A 152 -8.25 -17.51 21.52
N PHE A 153 -8.49 -16.27 21.95
CA PHE A 153 -8.13 -15.79 23.29
C PHE A 153 -9.29 -15.81 24.27
N HIS A 154 -10.45 -16.36 23.86
CA HIS A 154 -11.68 -16.38 24.70
C HIS A 154 -12.06 -15.00 25.24
N ARG A 155 -11.84 -13.95 24.44
CA ARG A 155 -12.19 -12.58 24.82
C ARG A 155 -13.71 -12.40 24.83
N THR A 156 -14.21 -11.63 25.78
CA THR A 156 -15.65 -11.38 25.94
C THR A 156 -16.10 -10.03 25.38
N LYS A 157 -15.15 -9.16 25.05
CA LYS A 157 -15.42 -7.82 24.54
C LYS A 157 -14.96 -7.68 23.08
N SER A 158 -15.78 -7.03 22.28
CA SER A 158 -15.47 -6.60 20.91
C SER A 158 -15.55 -5.09 20.80
N VAL A 159 -14.78 -4.50 19.92
CA VAL A 159 -14.93 -3.09 19.53
C VAL A 159 -15.98 -2.95 18.45
N SER A 160 -16.60 -1.77 18.37
CA SER A 160 -17.67 -1.54 17.39
C SER A 160 -17.16 -1.57 15.95
N PRO A 161 -17.98 -1.96 14.96
CA PRO A 161 -17.65 -1.92 13.55
C PRO A 161 -17.17 -0.53 13.09
N PHE A 162 -17.81 0.52 13.62
CA PHE A 162 -17.45 1.90 13.28
C PHE A 162 -16.06 2.26 13.82
N PHE A 163 -15.69 1.79 15.01
CA PHE A 163 -14.34 2.01 15.55
C PHE A 163 -13.28 1.35 14.67
N ILE A 164 -13.50 0.11 14.22
CA ILE A 164 -12.61 -0.59 13.31
C ILE A 164 -12.45 0.20 11.99
N HIS A 165 -13.56 0.72 11.44
CA HIS A 165 -13.51 1.55 10.23
C HIS A 165 -12.68 2.83 10.42
N ILE A 166 -12.85 3.52 11.55
CA ILE A 166 -12.08 4.74 11.86
C ILE A 166 -10.59 4.42 12.01
N MET A 167 -10.24 3.30 12.65
CA MET A 167 -8.85 2.86 12.77
C MET A 167 -8.24 2.53 11.39
N ALA A 168 -9.00 1.88 10.51
CA ALA A 168 -8.58 1.61 9.14
C ALA A 168 -8.34 2.91 8.35
N ALA A 169 -9.26 3.88 8.44
CA ALA A 169 -9.12 5.18 7.80
C ALA A 169 -7.90 5.96 8.34
N TRP A 170 -7.66 5.86 9.65
CA TRP A 170 -6.49 6.45 10.28
C TRP A 170 -5.19 5.82 9.78
N MET A 171 -5.10 4.49 9.69
CA MET A 171 -3.95 3.77 9.13
C MET A 171 -3.63 4.23 7.70
N VAL A 172 -4.64 4.35 6.84
CA VAL A 172 -4.48 4.85 5.46
C VAL A 172 -3.98 6.31 5.47
N SER A 173 -4.46 7.13 6.40
CA SER A 173 -3.99 8.50 6.57
C SER A 173 -2.54 8.56 7.04
N VAL A 174 -2.15 7.73 8.01
CA VAL A 174 -0.76 7.60 8.48
C VAL A 174 0.18 7.22 7.33
N LEU A 175 -0.21 6.23 6.50
CA LEU A 175 0.56 5.87 5.30
C LEU A 175 0.76 7.08 4.37
N GLY A 176 -0.32 7.86 4.17
CA GLY A 176 -0.28 9.07 3.37
C GLY A 176 0.68 10.13 3.92
N GLU A 177 0.66 10.37 5.24
CA GLU A 177 1.56 11.34 5.90
C GLU A 177 3.03 10.92 5.77
N ILE A 178 3.35 9.62 5.99
CA ILE A 178 4.72 9.11 5.86
C ILE A 178 5.28 9.36 4.45
N VAL A 179 4.50 9.08 3.39
CA VAL A 179 4.97 9.26 2.01
C VAL A 179 5.03 10.75 1.61
N THR A 180 4.14 11.59 2.14
CA THR A 180 4.09 13.02 1.85
C THR A 180 5.23 13.77 2.54
N HIS A 181 5.46 13.52 3.82
CA HIS A 181 6.54 14.12 4.59
C HIS A 181 7.94 13.57 4.29
N ARG A 182 8.02 12.53 3.47
CA ARG A 182 9.27 11.91 3.03
C ARG A 182 10.18 11.52 4.21
N LEU A 183 9.60 10.97 5.27
CA LEU A 183 10.37 10.48 6.40
C LEU A 183 11.48 9.54 5.93
N ASP A 184 12.65 9.64 6.54
CA ASP A 184 13.74 8.69 6.31
C ASP A 184 13.47 7.36 7.04
N ARG A 185 14.27 6.33 6.75
CA ARG A 185 14.08 5.00 7.37
C ARG A 185 14.13 5.02 8.90
N PRO A 186 15.10 5.72 9.55
CA PRO A 186 15.11 5.88 11.00
C PRO A 186 13.85 6.53 11.54
N GLY A 187 13.38 7.62 10.92
CA GLY A 187 12.16 8.33 11.32
C GLY A 187 10.91 7.46 11.17
N ILE A 188 10.78 6.67 10.09
CA ILE A 188 9.68 5.72 9.94
C ILE A 188 9.73 4.66 11.04
N ARG A 189 10.91 4.13 11.37
CA ARG A 189 11.07 3.10 12.43
C ARG A 189 10.71 3.65 13.81
N GLU A 190 11.15 4.86 14.14
CA GLU A 190 10.83 5.52 15.40
C GLU A 190 9.33 5.76 15.54
N PHE A 191 8.72 6.32 14.50
CA PHE A 191 7.27 6.52 14.45
C PHE A 191 6.50 5.21 14.67
N PHE A 192 6.85 4.12 13.95
CA PHE A 192 6.13 2.85 14.11
C PHE A 192 6.31 2.22 15.47
N ARG A 193 7.47 2.37 16.10
CA ARG A 193 7.66 1.92 17.48
C ARG A 193 6.67 2.58 18.44
N GLU A 194 6.50 3.91 18.33
CA GLU A 194 5.57 4.66 19.16
C GLU A 194 4.12 4.35 18.81
N PHE A 195 3.83 4.31 17.52
CA PHE A 195 2.50 4.05 16.99
C PHE A 195 1.96 2.68 17.41
N PHE A 196 2.73 1.63 17.22
CA PHE A 196 2.30 0.28 17.61
C PHE A 196 2.22 0.10 19.13
N GLN A 197 3.09 0.74 19.90
CA GLN A 197 2.98 0.75 21.34
C GLN A 197 1.65 1.39 21.78
N PHE A 198 1.28 2.51 21.19
CA PHE A 198 0.02 3.20 21.43
C PHE A 198 -1.19 2.35 21.01
N GLU A 199 -1.19 1.82 19.79
CA GLU A 199 -2.28 0.99 19.29
C GLU A 199 -2.50 -0.25 20.17
N TYR A 200 -1.43 -0.95 20.48
CA TYR A 200 -1.50 -2.16 21.30
C TYR A 200 -2.06 -1.88 22.70
N ALA A 201 -1.56 -0.86 23.38
CA ALA A 201 -2.05 -0.48 24.69
C ALA A 201 -3.54 -0.11 24.65
N GLY A 202 -3.95 0.67 23.64
CA GLY A 202 -5.34 1.04 23.40
C GLY A 202 -6.22 -0.17 23.09
N TRP A 203 -5.77 -1.08 22.24
CA TRP A 203 -6.50 -2.29 21.87
C TRP A 203 -6.74 -3.22 23.07
N LEU A 204 -5.71 -3.48 23.86
CA LEU A 204 -5.82 -4.24 25.10
C LEU A 204 -6.82 -3.57 26.07
N ALA A 205 -6.74 -2.26 26.19
CA ALA A 205 -7.62 -1.50 27.06
C ALA A 205 -9.10 -1.64 26.70
N LEU A 206 -9.42 -1.83 25.43
CA LEU A 206 -10.79 -2.00 24.94
C LEU A 206 -11.28 -3.45 25.00
N THR A 207 -10.38 -4.42 24.80
CA THR A 207 -10.75 -5.84 24.57
C THR A 207 -10.52 -6.74 25.76
N GLU A 208 -9.67 -6.37 26.74
CA GLU A 208 -9.45 -7.17 27.94
C GLU A 208 -10.34 -6.78 29.11
N PRO A 209 -10.77 -7.76 29.94
CA PRO A 209 -11.47 -7.49 31.18
C PRO A 209 -10.61 -6.66 32.15
N THR A 210 -11.25 -5.75 32.88
CA THR A 210 -10.56 -4.83 33.82
C THR A 210 -9.81 -5.54 34.95
N GLU A 211 -10.20 -6.79 35.27
CA GLU A 211 -9.58 -7.59 36.34
C GLU A 211 -8.22 -8.18 35.96
N GLN A 212 -7.96 -8.45 34.69
CA GLN A 212 -6.69 -8.99 34.20
C GLN A 212 -5.58 -7.94 34.06
N ARG A 213 -5.89 -6.64 34.21
CA ARG A 213 -4.91 -5.53 34.12
C ARG A 213 -4.11 -5.31 35.41
N ARG A 214 -4.47 -5.97 36.50
CA ARG A 214 -3.85 -5.75 37.84
C ARG A 214 -2.92 -6.88 38.28
N ALA A 215 -2.76 -7.90 37.47
CA ALA A 215 -1.85 -9.02 37.70
C ALA A 215 -0.64 -8.93 36.76
#